data_52059964f37fd8e62b94e87ae735ddb2
#
_entry.id   52059964f37fd8e62b94e87ae735ddb2
#
_cell.length_a   1.000
_cell.length_b   1.000
_cell.length_c   1.000
_cell.angle_alpha   90.00
_cell.angle_beta   90.00
_cell.angle_gamma   90.00
#
_symmetry.space_group_name_H-M   'P 1'
#
loop_
_entity.id
_entity.type
_entity.pdbx_description
1 polymer ?
#
loop_
_entity_poly.entity_id
_entity_poly.type
_entity_poly.pdbx_seq_one_letter_code
_entity_poly.pdbx_strand_id
1 'polypeptide(L)'
;MRNVVIVDCVRTAMAKARNGMFEHVRAEDLSAAVMKGLLERNPSVKAEELDDVIWGCVMQTLEQGFNVGRQAALLAGIPTSVPAVTVNRLCGSSMQALHDAAAKIMADQGDMYLIGGVEHMTHVPMTHGLDFHPGLNLSTAQAAGSMGLTAEALARKHGISREAQDAFGVRSHQRAYQASKEGHFDKEIIAVEGHNEFGALTACDYDEVIRPETTKESIAGLRPVFNPVNGTVTAATSSALSNGASGMLVMSEDKAIELGLTIRARVTSMGVSGCEPSTMGWGPVPATEAALQRAGLSIKDID
;
A
#
# COMPACT_ATOMS: atom_id res chain seq x y z
N MET A 1 28.46 -0.60 -2.64
CA MET A 1 27.26 -0.50 -1.81
C MET A 1 26.83 -1.92 -1.48
N ARG A 2 26.30 -2.17 -0.29
CA ARG A 2 25.78 -3.48 0.13
C ARG A 2 24.50 -3.79 -0.65
N ASN A 3 24.32 -5.05 -1.01
CA ASN A 3 23.09 -5.51 -1.67
C ASN A 3 21.94 -5.59 -0.65
N VAL A 4 20.76 -5.15 -1.08
CA VAL A 4 19.54 -5.14 -0.27
C VAL A 4 18.57 -6.15 -0.85
N VAL A 5 18.03 -7.02 -0.01
CA VAL A 5 17.14 -8.11 -0.42
C VAL A 5 15.83 -8.12 0.39
N ILE A 6 14.78 -8.61 -0.25
CA ILE A 6 13.50 -8.91 0.38
C ILE A 6 13.45 -10.42 0.59
N VAL A 7 13.22 -10.85 1.82
CA VAL A 7 13.19 -12.26 2.17
C VAL A 7 11.78 -12.80 2.40
N ASP A 8 10.87 -11.97 2.90
CA ASP A 8 9.45 -12.33 2.98
C ASP A 8 8.56 -11.09 2.92
N CYS A 9 7.33 -11.29 2.48
CA CYS A 9 6.29 -10.28 2.47
C CYS A 9 4.92 -10.90 2.73
N VAL A 10 4.10 -10.22 3.52
CA VAL A 10 2.72 -10.61 3.83
C VAL A 10 1.82 -9.38 3.90
N ARG A 11 0.53 -9.61 3.84
CA ARG A 11 -0.51 -8.60 4.03
C ARG A 11 -1.73 -9.19 4.73
N THR A 12 -2.58 -8.34 5.26
CA THR A 12 -3.95 -8.73 5.57
C THR A 12 -4.76 -8.88 4.28
N ALA A 13 -5.93 -9.46 4.37
CA ALA A 13 -6.94 -9.28 3.33
C ALA A 13 -7.27 -7.79 3.16
N MET A 14 -7.78 -7.41 1.99
CA MET A 14 -8.29 -6.06 1.71
C MET A 14 -9.78 -6.00 2.02
N ALA A 15 -10.14 -5.34 3.13
CA ALA A 15 -11.53 -5.19 3.56
C ALA A 15 -12.16 -3.90 3.03
N LYS A 16 -13.47 -3.92 2.76
CA LYS A 16 -14.25 -2.71 2.45
C LYS A 16 -14.25 -1.76 3.64
N ALA A 17 -14.17 -0.45 3.39
CA ALA A 17 -14.25 0.56 4.44
C ALA A 17 -15.68 0.72 5.05
N ARG A 18 -16.71 0.23 4.40
CA ARG A 18 -18.09 0.26 4.91
C ARG A 18 -18.64 -1.15 4.97
N ASN A 19 -19.14 -1.53 6.14
CA ASN A 19 -19.68 -2.87 6.40
C ASN A 19 -18.69 -3.97 5.96
N GLY A 20 -17.37 -3.70 6.10
CA GLY A 20 -16.32 -4.63 5.74
C GLY A 20 -15.85 -5.43 6.96
N MET A 21 -15.16 -6.55 6.70
CA MET A 21 -14.74 -7.49 7.74
C MET A 21 -13.85 -6.88 8.82
N PHE A 22 -13.15 -5.78 8.54
CA PHE A 22 -12.28 -5.08 9.51
C PHE A 22 -12.91 -3.81 10.09
N GLU A 23 -14.22 -3.61 9.95
CA GLU A 23 -14.88 -2.38 10.45
C GLU A 23 -14.67 -2.13 11.94
N HIS A 24 -14.46 -3.19 12.74
CA HIS A 24 -14.25 -3.11 14.19
C HIS A 24 -12.85 -3.54 14.63
N VAL A 25 -11.92 -3.71 13.69
CA VAL A 25 -10.51 -4.04 13.97
C VAL A 25 -9.69 -2.78 13.85
N ARG A 26 -8.86 -2.46 14.83
CA ARG A 26 -8.05 -1.23 14.81
C ARG A 26 -6.88 -1.32 13.84
N ALA A 27 -6.42 -0.18 13.36
CA ALA A 27 -5.29 -0.10 12.43
C ALA A 27 -4.00 -0.68 13.04
N GLU A 28 -3.79 -0.45 14.34
CA GLU A 28 -2.63 -0.98 15.06
C GLU A 28 -2.67 -2.50 15.16
N ASP A 29 -3.88 -3.09 15.32
CA ASP A 29 -4.05 -4.55 15.39
C ASP A 29 -3.78 -5.21 14.03
N LEU A 30 -4.26 -4.62 12.94
CA LEU A 30 -3.93 -5.07 11.56
C LEU A 30 -2.42 -5.03 11.32
N SER A 31 -1.78 -3.94 11.74
CA SER A 31 -0.32 -3.78 11.62
C SER A 31 0.44 -4.79 12.48
N ALA A 32 0.02 -4.96 13.72
CA ALA A 32 0.64 -5.92 14.64
C ALA A 32 0.50 -7.38 14.15
N ALA A 33 -0.65 -7.72 13.56
CA ALA A 33 -0.86 -9.04 12.95
C ALA A 33 0.13 -9.31 11.80
N VAL A 34 0.34 -8.31 10.93
CA VAL A 34 1.33 -8.40 9.84
C VAL A 34 2.74 -8.59 10.39
N MET A 35 3.14 -7.80 11.40
CA MET A 35 4.46 -7.90 12.02
C MET A 35 4.68 -9.27 12.66
N LYS A 36 3.71 -9.77 13.43
CA LYS A 36 3.74 -11.11 14.05
C LYS A 36 3.85 -12.19 12.97
N GLY A 37 2.99 -12.14 11.95
CA GLY A 37 2.98 -13.12 10.88
C GLY A 37 4.32 -13.21 10.14
N LEU A 38 5.00 -12.08 9.91
CA LEU A 38 6.34 -12.09 9.32
C LEU A 38 7.38 -12.76 10.22
N LEU A 39 7.38 -12.47 11.52
CA LEU A 39 8.33 -13.06 12.47
C LEU A 39 8.07 -14.54 12.70
N GLU A 40 6.80 -14.95 12.82
CA GLU A 40 6.41 -16.36 12.97
C GLU A 40 6.79 -17.21 11.77
N ARG A 41 6.68 -16.67 10.56
CA ARG A 41 7.08 -17.35 9.31
C ARG A 41 8.59 -17.44 9.14
N ASN A 42 9.35 -16.58 9.82
CA ASN A 42 10.80 -16.49 9.71
C ASN A 42 11.47 -16.65 11.09
N PRO A 43 11.42 -17.82 11.73
CA PRO A 43 11.86 -18.02 13.11
C PRO A 43 13.37 -17.83 13.34
N SER A 44 14.18 -17.80 12.29
CA SER A 44 15.59 -17.43 12.38
C SER A 44 15.80 -15.92 12.54
N VAL A 45 14.81 -15.09 12.21
CA VAL A 45 14.83 -13.64 12.45
C VAL A 45 14.39 -13.37 13.88
N LYS A 46 15.32 -12.90 14.71
CA LYS A 46 15.03 -12.53 16.08
C LYS A 46 14.54 -11.09 16.14
N ALA A 47 13.39 -10.86 16.77
CA ALA A 47 12.79 -9.52 16.83
C ALA A 47 13.73 -8.49 17.49
N GLU A 48 14.52 -8.91 18.48
CA GLU A 48 15.52 -8.07 19.15
C GLU A 48 16.72 -7.66 18.29
N GLU A 49 16.93 -8.34 17.16
CA GLU A 49 18.00 -8.06 16.21
C GLU A 49 17.54 -7.12 15.07
N LEU A 50 16.28 -6.71 15.06
CA LEU A 50 15.80 -5.71 14.09
C LEU A 50 16.40 -4.35 14.40
N ASP A 51 16.98 -3.71 13.39
CA ASP A 51 17.56 -2.37 13.51
C ASP A 51 16.50 -1.28 13.58
N ASP A 52 15.37 -1.46 12.87
CA ASP A 52 14.24 -0.49 12.91
C ASP A 52 12.96 -1.12 12.35
N VAL A 53 11.82 -0.58 12.77
CA VAL A 53 10.51 -0.79 12.15
C VAL A 53 10.11 0.50 11.44
N ILE A 54 9.97 0.47 10.10
CA ILE A 54 9.58 1.64 9.31
C ILE A 54 8.21 1.41 8.70
N TRP A 55 7.21 2.17 9.16
CA TRP A 55 5.81 1.92 8.83
C TRP A 55 5.17 3.08 8.09
N GLY A 56 4.63 2.82 6.91
CA GLY A 56 3.92 3.82 6.10
C GLY A 56 2.50 4.04 6.59
N CYS A 57 2.08 5.29 6.71
CA CYS A 57 0.70 5.65 6.99
C CYS A 57 0.41 7.05 6.46
N VAL A 58 -0.72 7.23 5.79
CA VAL A 58 -1.12 8.52 5.20
C VAL A 58 -1.79 9.39 6.24
N MET A 59 -2.89 8.92 6.82
CA MET A 59 -3.70 9.69 7.75
C MET A 59 -3.25 9.44 9.19
N GLN A 60 -2.16 10.10 9.59
CA GLN A 60 -1.57 9.95 10.93
C GLN A 60 -2.36 10.72 11.99
N THR A 61 -3.64 10.40 12.11
CA THR A 61 -4.58 10.97 13.08
C THR A 61 -5.37 9.87 13.78
N LEU A 62 -6.07 10.17 14.85
CA LEU A 62 -6.84 9.21 15.65
C LEU A 62 -5.96 8.00 16.01
N GLU A 63 -6.46 6.77 15.79
CA GLU A 63 -5.71 5.54 16.08
C GLU A 63 -4.46 5.35 15.21
N GLN A 64 -4.38 6.00 14.07
CA GLN A 64 -3.17 6.01 13.22
C GLN A 64 -2.19 7.12 13.59
N GLY A 65 -2.53 7.95 14.57
CA GLY A 65 -1.67 9.02 15.09
C GLY A 65 -0.58 8.54 16.03
N PHE A 66 0.20 9.49 16.53
CA PHE A 66 1.23 9.24 17.55
C PHE A 66 2.20 8.09 17.25
N ASN A 67 2.68 8.00 15.99
CA ASN A 67 3.58 6.95 15.50
C ASN A 67 2.94 5.54 15.57
N VAL A 68 1.98 5.28 14.70
CA VAL A 68 1.29 3.98 14.61
C VAL A 68 2.25 2.80 14.42
N GLY A 69 3.36 3.00 13.70
CA GLY A 69 4.41 1.99 13.55
C GLY A 69 4.99 1.55 14.90
N ARG A 70 5.22 2.49 15.81
CA ARG A 70 5.70 2.18 17.17
C ARG A 70 4.65 1.46 18.01
N GLN A 71 3.40 1.90 17.95
CA GLN A 71 2.31 1.28 18.69
C GLN A 71 2.11 -0.17 18.21
N ALA A 72 2.05 -0.38 16.90
CA ALA A 72 1.92 -1.71 16.31
C ALA A 72 3.10 -2.63 16.67
N ALA A 73 4.33 -2.13 16.65
CA ALA A 73 5.53 -2.90 17.04
C ALA A 73 5.44 -3.40 18.48
N LEU A 74 4.99 -2.55 19.40
CA LEU A 74 4.79 -2.94 20.81
C LEU A 74 3.67 -3.98 20.96
N LEU A 75 2.54 -3.82 20.25
CA LEU A 75 1.44 -4.78 20.23
C LEU A 75 1.85 -6.12 19.58
N ALA A 76 2.77 -6.08 18.63
CA ALA A 76 3.36 -7.27 18.03
C ALA A 76 4.32 -8.01 18.96
N GLY A 77 4.68 -7.43 20.10
CA GLY A 77 5.66 -8.00 21.04
C GLY A 77 7.11 -7.77 20.62
N ILE A 78 7.37 -6.88 19.67
CA ILE A 78 8.74 -6.46 19.33
C ILE A 78 9.34 -5.73 20.54
N PRO A 79 10.57 -6.07 20.94
CA PRO A 79 11.18 -5.49 22.15
C PRO A 79 11.27 -3.97 22.11
N THR A 80 11.18 -3.35 23.28
CA THR A 80 11.25 -1.89 23.44
C THR A 80 12.58 -1.29 22.99
N SER A 81 13.63 -2.09 22.93
CA SER A 81 14.95 -1.71 22.41
C SER A 81 14.96 -1.46 20.90
N VAL A 82 14.03 -2.08 20.15
CA VAL A 82 13.90 -1.87 18.70
C VAL A 82 13.17 -0.56 18.44
N PRO A 83 13.76 0.38 17.72
CA PRO A 83 13.10 1.64 17.36
C PRO A 83 11.97 1.41 16.35
N ALA A 84 11.10 2.43 16.20
CA ALA A 84 10.11 2.43 15.13
C ALA A 84 9.76 3.85 14.71
N VAL A 85 9.49 4.04 13.43
CA VAL A 85 9.09 5.32 12.85
C VAL A 85 7.90 5.13 11.90
N THR A 86 7.01 6.12 11.86
CA THR A 86 5.96 6.20 10.85
C THR A 86 6.33 7.25 9.80
N VAL A 87 6.29 6.85 8.52
CA VAL A 87 6.64 7.71 7.38
C VAL A 87 5.42 8.03 6.53
N ASN A 88 5.40 9.20 5.92
CA ASN A 88 4.32 9.65 5.06
C ASN A 88 4.86 10.22 3.73
N ARG A 89 4.53 9.55 2.66
CA ARG A 89 4.62 10.01 1.27
C ARG A 89 3.30 9.71 0.55
N LEU A 90 2.18 9.98 1.24
CA LEU A 90 0.83 9.64 0.79
C LEU A 90 0.75 8.17 0.35
N CYS A 91 0.12 7.86 -0.78
CA CYS A 91 -0.05 6.47 -1.27
C CYS A 91 1.27 5.71 -1.48
N GLY A 92 2.41 6.40 -1.56
CA GLY A 92 3.75 5.83 -1.65
C GLY A 92 4.45 5.60 -0.31
N SER A 93 3.76 5.69 0.84
CA SER A 93 4.40 5.64 2.16
C SER A 93 5.10 4.32 2.46
N SER A 94 4.49 3.17 2.14
CA SER A 94 5.15 1.86 2.30
C SER A 94 6.33 1.68 1.35
N MET A 95 6.26 2.24 0.13
CA MET A 95 7.40 2.30 -0.77
C MET A 95 8.53 3.17 -0.19
N GLN A 96 8.18 4.30 0.46
CA GLN A 96 9.18 5.13 1.16
C GLN A 96 9.84 4.36 2.32
N ALA A 97 9.08 3.57 3.08
CA ALA A 97 9.63 2.71 4.12
C ALA A 97 10.69 1.73 3.56
N LEU A 98 10.42 1.13 2.38
CA LEU A 98 11.38 0.30 1.67
C LEU A 98 12.63 1.10 1.24
N HIS A 99 12.44 2.30 0.70
CA HIS A 99 13.55 3.17 0.29
C HIS A 99 14.44 3.55 1.48
N ASP A 100 13.84 3.88 2.62
CA ASP A 100 14.59 4.27 3.82
C ASP A 100 15.39 3.08 4.38
N ALA A 101 14.78 1.90 4.49
CA ALA A 101 15.48 0.68 4.91
C ALA A 101 16.63 0.33 3.94
N ALA A 102 16.36 0.36 2.64
CA ALA A 102 17.38 0.07 1.63
C ALA A 102 18.55 1.07 1.70
N ALA A 103 18.26 2.37 1.82
CA ALA A 103 19.28 3.39 1.94
C ALA A 103 20.14 3.21 3.20
N LYS A 104 19.52 2.89 4.34
CA LYS A 104 20.22 2.60 5.61
C LYS A 104 21.15 1.38 5.46
N ILE A 105 20.68 0.27 4.87
CA ILE A 105 21.51 -0.92 4.61
C ILE A 105 22.69 -0.58 3.68
N MET A 106 22.43 0.14 2.59
CA MET A 106 23.48 0.57 1.64
C MET A 106 24.51 1.49 2.28
N ALA A 107 24.12 2.26 3.30
CA ALA A 107 24.96 3.16 4.08
C ALA A 107 25.60 2.49 5.31
N ASP A 108 25.46 1.19 5.47
CA ASP A 108 25.99 0.39 6.60
C ASP A 108 25.44 0.84 7.98
N GLN A 109 24.16 1.21 8.01
CA GLN A 109 23.44 1.62 9.23
C GLN A 109 22.47 0.54 9.74
N GLY A 110 22.85 -0.70 9.62
CA GLY A 110 22.09 -1.86 10.05
C GLY A 110 21.91 -2.89 8.93
N ASP A 111 21.35 -4.03 9.31
CA ASP A 111 21.24 -5.21 8.47
C ASP A 111 19.80 -5.69 8.26
N MET A 112 18.91 -5.48 9.24
CA MET A 112 17.57 -6.05 9.24
C MET A 112 16.50 -5.03 9.58
N TYR A 113 15.53 -4.88 8.70
CA TYR A 113 14.42 -3.94 8.84
C TYR A 113 13.08 -4.66 8.64
N LEU A 114 12.12 -4.39 9.51
CA LEU A 114 10.73 -4.74 9.29
C LEU A 114 10.02 -3.49 8.76
N ILE A 115 9.54 -3.53 7.52
CA ILE A 115 8.88 -2.40 6.88
C ILE A 115 7.46 -2.75 6.48
N GLY A 116 6.64 -1.74 6.27
CA GLY A 116 5.28 -1.95 5.79
C GLY A 116 4.44 -0.70 5.83
N GLY A 117 3.15 -0.89 6.04
CA GLY A 117 2.21 0.21 6.22
C GLY A 117 0.78 -0.25 6.44
N VAL A 118 -0.04 0.69 6.86
CA VAL A 118 -1.46 0.50 7.17
C VAL A 118 -2.28 1.71 6.74
N GLU A 119 -3.51 1.44 6.32
CA GLU A 119 -4.54 2.47 6.22
C GLU A 119 -5.89 1.90 6.63
N HIS A 120 -6.62 2.61 7.48
CA HIS A 120 -7.94 2.22 7.96
C HIS A 120 -8.96 3.33 7.66
N MET A 121 -9.53 3.28 6.46
CA MET A 121 -10.37 4.37 5.95
C MET A 121 -11.78 4.41 6.55
N THR A 122 -12.16 3.42 7.38
CA THR A 122 -13.38 3.43 8.19
C THR A 122 -13.23 4.34 9.40
N HIS A 123 -12.19 4.08 10.22
CA HIS A 123 -11.95 4.79 11.48
C HIS A 123 -11.28 6.15 11.25
N VAL A 124 -10.44 6.24 10.23
CA VAL A 124 -9.67 7.46 9.91
C VAL A 124 -9.99 7.91 8.48
N PRO A 125 -11.08 8.69 8.30
CA PRO A 125 -11.46 9.22 6.98
C PRO A 125 -10.36 10.08 6.38
N MET A 126 -10.16 9.99 5.04
CA MET A 126 -9.11 10.72 4.31
C MET A 126 -9.11 12.24 4.49
N THR A 127 -10.21 12.82 4.95
CA THR A 127 -10.35 14.28 5.14
C THR A 127 -10.32 14.68 6.61
N HIS A 128 -10.13 13.72 7.53
CA HIS A 128 -10.17 14.01 8.95
C HIS A 128 -8.98 14.87 9.39
N GLY A 129 -9.26 16.02 9.94
CA GLY A 129 -8.22 16.92 10.48
C GLY A 129 -7.32 17.58 9.43
N LEU A 130 -7.71 17.56 8.14
CA LEU A 130 -6.96 18.27 7.10
C LEU A 130 -7.25 19.78 7.20
N ASP A 131 -6.18 20.56 7.33
CA ASP A 131 -6.20 22.03 7.28
C ASP A 131 -5.11 22.50 6.32
N PHE A 132 -5.51 22.80 5.08
CA PHE A 132 -4.56 23.25 4.06
C PHE A 132 -4.19 24.71 4.28
N HIS A 133 -2.91 25.02 4.15
CA HIS A 133 -2.41 26.38 4.28
C HIS A 133 -3.10 27.33 3.27
N PRO A 134 -3.62 28.49 3.70
CA PRO A 134 -4.36 29.42 2.81
C PRO A 134 -3.55 29.96 1.63
N GLY A 135 -2.22 29.97 1.75
CA GLY A 135 -1.31 30.40 0.69
C GLY A 135 -1.16 29.38 -0.46
N LEU A 136 -1.69 28.15 -0.30
CA LEU A 136 -1.78 27.23 -1.44
C LEU A 136 -2.82 27.77 -2.42
N ASN A 137 -2.46 27.72 -3.69
CA ASN A 137 -3.42 28.11 -4.70
C ASN A 137 -4.62 27.12 -4.68
N LEU A 138 -5.80 27.65 -4.94
CA LEU A 138 -7.05 26.92 -4.76
C LEU A 138 -7.11 25.64 -5.61
N SER A 139 -6.58 25.66 -6.83
CA SER A 139 -6.53 24.48 -7.71
C SER A 139 -5.60 23.41 -7.16
N THR A 140 -4.45 23.78 -6.61
CA THR A 140 -3.50 22.85 -5.99
C THR A 140 -4.12 22.22 -4.74
N ALA A 141 -4.76 22.99 -3.88
CA ALA A 141 -5.43 22.48 -2.69
C ALA A 141 -6.59 21.52 -3.04
N GLN A 142 -7.40 21.87 -4.03
CA GLN A 142 -8.48 21.02 -4.51
C GLN A 142 -7.94 19.71 -5.11
N ALA A 143 -6.87 19.78 -5.90
CA ALA A 143 -6.25 18.60 -6.49
C ALA A 143 -5.67 17.67 -5.41
N ALA A 144 -5.04 18.23 -4.38
CA ALA A 144 -4.52 17.44 -3.25
C ALA A 144 -5.64 16.70 -2.48
N GLY A 145 -6.86 17.23 -2.48
CA GLY A 145 -8.03 16.64 -1.80
C GLY A 145 -8.91 15.74 -2.67
N SER A 146 -8.73 15.72 -4.00
CA SER A 146 -9.64 15.01 -4.90
C SER A 146 -8.91 14.27 -6.03
N MET A 147 -8.47 13.06 -5.74
CA MET A 147 -7.77 12.18 -6.70
C MET A 147 -8.61 11.89 -7.94
N GLY A 148 -9.92 11.78 -7.82
CA GLY A 148 -10.81 11.57 -8.97
C GLY A 148 -10.79 12.73 -9.96
N LEU A 149 -10.70 13.98 -9.50
CA LEU A 149 -10.56 15.14 -10.38
C LEU A 149 -9.20 15.15 -11.10
N THR A 150 -8.14 14.70 -10.44
CA THR A 150 -6.83 14.54 -11.09
C THR A 150 -6.85 13.45 -12.16
N ALA A 151 -7.57 12.35 -11.92
CA ALA A 151 -7.78 11.30 -12.91
C ALA A 151 -8.58 11.81 -14.12
N GLU A 152 -9.65 12.59 -13.89
CA GLU A 152 -10.39 13.24 -14.98
C GLU A 152 -9.49 14.19 -15.81
N ALA A 153 -8.62 14.95 -15.16
CA ALA A 153 -7.66 15.82 -15.83
C ALA A 153 -6.68 15.04 -16.71
N LEU A 154 -6.15 13.91 -16.20
CA LEU A 154 -5.27 13.03 -16.96
C LEU A 154 -5.99 12.33 -18.12
N ALA A 155 -7.21 11.84 -17.90
CA ALA A 155 -8.01 11.22 -18.95
C ALA A 155 -8.22 12.18 -20.12
N ARG A 156 -8.56 13.43 -19.83
CA ARG A 156 -8.72 14.49 -20.84
C ARG A 156 -7.39 14.82 -21.53
N LYS A 157 -6.33 15.02 -20.76
CA LYS A 157 -4.99 15.39 -21.28
C LYS A 157 -4.43 14.34 -22.22
N HIS A 158 -4.66 13.06 -21.94
CA HIS A 158 -4.11 11.94 -22.69
C HIS A 158 -5.14 11.26 -23.64
N GLY A 159 -6.35 11.80 -23.75
CA GLY A 159 -7.39 11.24 -24.62
C GLY A 159 -7.84 9.83 -24.22
N ILE A 160 -7.84 9.50 -22.92
CA ILE A 160 -8.23 8.18 -22.42
C ILE A 160 -9.75 8.11 -22.36
N SER A 161 -10.37 7.28 -23.22
CA SER A 161 -11.81 7.19 -23.31
C SER A 161 -12.44 6.45 -22.11
N ARG A 162 -13.75 6.64 -21.91
CA ARG A 162 -14.54 5.91 -20.92
C ARG A 162 -14.48 4.40 -21.14
N GLU A 163 -14.57 3.96 -22.38
CA GLU A 163 -14.54 2.54 -22.76
C GLU A 163 -13.19 1.89 -22.42
N ALA A 164 -12.08 2.63 -22.60
CA ALA A 164 -10.75 2.16 -22.23
C ALA A 164 -10.61 1.99 -20.72
N GLN A 165 -11.13 2.95 -19.95
CA GLN A 165 -11.16 2.89 -18.49
C GLN A 165 -12.01 1.72 -18.00
N ASP A 166 -13.24 1.56 -18.53
CA ASP A 166 -14.13 0.45 -18.18
C ASP A 166 -13.51 -0.90 -18.52
N ALA A 167 -12.87 -1.05 -19.68
CA ALA A 167 -12.17 -2.26 -20.05
C ALA A 167 -11.02 -2.62 -19.09
N PHE A 168 -10.31 -1.61 -18.59
CA PHE A 168 -9.26 -1.79 -17.59
C PHE A 168 -9.85 -2.24 -16.25
N GLY A 169 -10.92 -1.59 -15.77
CA GLY A 169 -11.59 -1.94 -14.52
C GLY A 169 -12.13 -3.38 -14.52
N VAL A 170 -12.81 -3.78 -15.59
CA VAL A 170 -13.30 -5.16 -15.78
C VAL A 170 -12.13 -6.15 -15.75
N ARG A 171 -11.09 -5.91 -16.52
CA ARG A 171 -9.91 -6.77 -16.56
C ARG A 171 -9.24 -6.90 -15.18
N SER A 172 -9.17 -5.81 -14.43
CA SER A 172 -8.60 -5.80 -13.09
C SER A 172 -9.36 -6.74 -12.14
N HIS A 173 -10.68 -6.65 -12.07
CA HIS A 173 -11.49 -7.54 -11.27
C HIS A 173 -11.40 -9.00 -11.71
N GLN A 174 -11.45 -9.27 -13.01
CA GLN A 174 -11.35 -10.62 -13.55
C GLN A 174 -10.01 -11.28 -13.22
N ARG A 175 -8.89 -10.53 -13.36
CA ARG A 175 -7.55 -11.04 -13.01
C ARG A 175 -7.41 -11.29 -11.52
N ALA A 176 -7.88 -10.37 -10.68
CA ALA A 176 -7.84 -10.53 -9.22
C ALA A 176 -8.67 -11.75 -8.78
N TYR A 177 -9.87 -11.92 -9.34
CA TYR A 177 -10.71 -13.07 -9.05
C TYR A 177 -10.05 -14.40 -9.46
N GLN A 178 -9.50 -14.46 -10.67
CA GLN A 178 -8.82 -15.66 -11.15
C GLN A 178 -7.61 -16.00 -10.29
N ALA A 179 -6.78 -15.01 -9.97
CA ALA A 179 -5.61 -15.19 -9.10
C ALA A 179 -6.01 -15.69 -7.69
N SER A 180 -7.07 -15.11 -7.11
CA SER A 180 -7.61 -15.56 -5.82
C SER A 180 -8.12 -17.01 -5.90
N LYS A 181 -8.88 -17.34 -6.95
CA LYS A 181 -9.42 -18.70 -7.15
C LYS A 181 -8.32 -19.76 -7.35
N GLU A 182 -7.21 -19.39 -7.95
CA GLU A 182 -6.05 -20.24 -8.17
C GLU A 182 -5.10 -20.31 -6.96
N GLY A 183 -5.43 -19.62 -5.87
CA GLY A 183 -4.64 -19.63 -4.63
C GLY A 183 -3.32 -18.83 -4.71
N HIS A 184 -3.19 -17.93 -5.68
CA HIS A 184 -1.96 -17.13 -5.83
C HIS A 184 -1.71 -16.20 -4.64
N PHE A 185 -2.76 -15.82 -3.90
CA PHE A 185 -2.67 -14.95 -2.73
C PHE A 185 -2.54 -15.70 -1.39
N ASP A 186 -2.72 -17.02 -1.36
CA ASP A 186 -2.76 -17.83 -0.11
C ASP A 186 -1.46 -17.73 0.70
N LYS A 187 -0.33 -17.51 0.03
CA LYS A 187 0.97 -17.41 0.68
C LYS A 187 1.32 -16.01 1.19
N GLU A 188 0.56 -15.00 0.78
CA GLU A 188 0.81 -13.61 1.18
C GLU A 188 -0.24 -13.08 2.16
N ILE A 189 -1.49 -13.57 2.10
CA ILE A 189 -2.54 -13.16 3.02
C ILE A 189 -2.39 -13.93 4.32
N ILE A 190 -2.28 -13.18 5.43
CA ILE A 190 -2.41 -13.72 6.78
C ILE A 190 -3.85 -13.55 7.24
N ALA A 191 -4.42 -14.59 7.83
CA ALA A 191 -5.75 -14.51 8.41
C ALA A 191 -5.74 -13.60 9.65
N VAL A 192 -6.64 -12.63 9.67
CA VAL A 192 -6.86 -11.74 10.82
C VAL A 192 -8.29 -11.92 11.30
N GLU A 193 -8.49 -11.96 12.61
CA GLU A 193 -9.84 -12.01 13.16
C GLU A 193 -10.58 -10.71 12.88
N GLY A 194 -11.76 -10.83 12.34
CA GLY A 194 -12.66 -9.73 12.00
C GLY A 194 -14.10 -10.18 12.12
N HIS A 195 -15.02 -9.53 11.42
CA HIS A 195 -16.43 -9.82 11.53
C HIS A 195 -17.04 -10.14 10.16
N ASN A 196 -17.86 -11.16 10.10
CA ASN A 196 -18.67 -11.45 8.91
C ASN A 196 -19.87 -10.49 8.81
N GLU A 197 -20.65 -10.61 7.73
CA GLU A 197 -21.84 -9.80 7.47
C GLU A 197 -22.95 -9.90 8.55
N PHE A 198 -22.90 -10.91 9.42
CA PHE A 198 -23.81 -11.10 10.56
C PHE A 198 -23.23 -10.60 11.88
N GLY A 199 -22.04 -9.99 11.86
CA GLY A 199 -21.36 -9.50 13.06
C GLY A 199 -20.68 -10.58 13.90
N ALA A 200 -20.60 -11.82 13.42
CA ALA A 200 -19.88 -12.89 14.10
C ALA A 200 -18.38 -12.83 13.81
N LEU A 201 -17.56 -13.10 14.83
CA LEU A 201 -16.12 -13.22 14.69
C LEU A 201 -15.76 -14.34 13.71
N THR A 202 -14.84 -14.07 12.81
CA THR A 202 -14.34 -15.02 11.81
C THR A 202 -12.92 -14.69 11.40
N ALA A 203 -12.19 -15.68 10.91
CA ALA A 203 -10.90 -15.44 10.25
C ALA A 203 -11.16 -14.83 8.86
N CYS A 204 -10.51 -13.70 8.60
CA CYS A 204 -10.63 -12.93 7.37
C CYS A 204 -9.36 -13.11 6.55
N ASP A 205 -9.44 -13.93 5.50
CA ASP A 205 -8.33 -14.38 4.68
C ASP A 205 -8.57 -14.20 3.17
N TYR A 206 -9.58 -13.42 2.79
CA TYR A 206 -9.92 -13.14 1.39
C TYR A 206 -10.20 -11.65 1.13
N ASP A 207 -9.92 -11.19 -0.06
CA ASP A 207 -10.13 -9.79 -0.46
C ASP A 207 -11.61 -9.51 -0.78
N GLU A 208 -12.30 -8.76 0.08
CA GLU A 208 -13.71 -8.39 -0.09
C GLU A 208 -13.99 -7.46 -1.26
N VAL A 209 -12.97 -6.77 -1.76
CA VAL A 209 -13.13 -5.73 -2.79
C VAL A 209 -13.20 -6.27 -4.21
N ILE A 210 -12.94 -7.56 -4.40
CA ILE A 210 -13.02 -8.22 -5.71
C ILE A 210 -14.49 -8.42 -6.09
N ARG A 211 -14.85 -8.04 -7.33
CA ARG A 211 -16.19 -8.18 -7.90
C ARG A 211 -16.13 -9.04 -9.16
N PRO A 212 -16.26 -10.36 -9.04
CA PRO A 212 -16.08 -11.30 -10.14
C PRO A 212 -17.11 -11.15 -11.27
N GLU A 213 -18.31 -10.68 -10.93
CA GLU A 213 -19.43 -10.49 -11.87
C GLU A 213 -19.31 -9.21 -12.72
N THR A 214 -18.24 -8.43 -12.54
CA THR A 214 -18.05 -7.17 -13.28
C THR A 214 -17.83 -7.44 -14.77
N THR A 215 -18.73 -6.94 -15.61
CA THR A 215 -18.61 -6.97 -17.08
C THR A 215 -18.71 -5.56 -17.66
N LYS A 216 -18.35 -5.38 -18.93
CA LYS A 216 -18.50 -4.09 -19.61
C LYS A 216 -19.95 -3.62 -19.63
N GLU A 217 -20.89 -4.53 -19.84
CA GLU A 217 -22.32 -4.27 -19.89
C GLU A 217 -22.85 -3.84 -18.52
N SER A 218 -22.40 -4.48 -17.43
CA SER A 218 -22.86 -4.18 -16.07
C SER A 218 -22.42 -2.78 -15.59
N ILE A 219 -21.30 -2.25 -16.10
CA ILE A 219 -20.76 -0.96 -15.67
C ILE A 219 -20.98 0.18 -16.68
N ALA A 220 -21.40 -0.13 -17.91
CA ALA A 220 -21.56 0.88 -18.97
C ALA A 220 -22.53 2.03 -18.59
N GLY A 221 -23.58 1.73 -17.83
CA GLY A 221 -24.59 2.69 -17.37
C GLY A 221 -24.18 3.51 -16.14
N LEU A 222 -23.00 3.29 -15.56
CA LEU A 222 -22.56 4.02 -14.37
C LEU A 222 -22.26 5.49 -14.70
N ARG A 223 -22.77 6.38 -13.83
CA ARG A 223 -22.53 7.83 -13.97
C ARG A 223 -21.14 8.20 -13.48
N PRO A 224 -20.50 9.20 -14.09
CA PRO A 224 -19.28 9.79 -13.55
C PRO A 224 -19.46 10.29 -12.12
N VAL A 225 -18.48 10.02 -11.25
CA VAL A 225 -18.58 10.34 -9.82
C VAL A 225 -18.05 11.74 -9.50
N PHE A 226 -16.95 12.13 -10.16
CA PHE A 226 -16.21 13.35 -9.80
C PHE A 226 -16.56 14.55 -10.68
N ASN A 227 -16.94 14.32 -11.92
CA ASN A 227 -17.41 15.35 -12.84
C ASN A 227 -18.71 14.87 -13.52
N PRO A 228 -19.89 15.17 -12.95
CA PRO A 228 -21.15 14.65 -13.44
C PRO A 228 -21.53 15.07 -14.87
N VAL A 229 -20.98 16.18 -15.38
CA VAL A 229 -21.35 16.74 -16.71
C VAL A 229 -20.50 16.11 -17.82
N ASN A 230 -19.18 16.11 -17.66
CA ASN A 230 -18.25 15.74 -18.73
C ASN A 230 -17.18 14.73 -18.25
N GLY A 231 -17.40 14.06 -17.13
CA GLY A 231 -16.47 13.11 -16.56
C GLY A 231 -16.57 11.72 -17.19
N THR A 232 -15.54 10.92 -16.92
CA THR A 232 -15.42 9.54 -17.39
C THR A 232 -15.10 8.57 -16.28
N VAL A 233 -14.63 9.06 -15.13
CA VAL A 233 -14.25 8.24 -13.97
C VAL A 233 -15.50 7.85 -13.17
N THR A 234 -15.71 6.55 -12.99
CA THR A 234 -16.87 5.98 -12.31
C THR A 234 -16.47 5.21 -11.06
N ALA A 235 -17.46 4.75 -10.29
CA ALA A 235 -17.21 3.86 -9.16
C ALA A 235 -16.55 2.51 -9.58
N ALA A 236 -16.79 2.03 -10.81
CA ALA A 236 -16.19 0.80 -11.31
C ALA A 236 -14.74 0.97 -11.76
N THR A 237 -14.31 2.19 -12.04
CA THR A 237 -12.94 2.52 -12.46
C THR A 237 -12.13 3.21 -11.36
N SER A 238 -12.71 3.33 -10.17
CA SER A 238 -12.07 3.89 -8.97
C SER A 238 -11.72 2.80 -7.98
N SER A 239 -10.60 2.97 -7.28
CA SER A 239 -10.21 2.12 -6.16
C SER A 239 -11.26 2.15 -5.06
N ALA A 240 -11.53 1.01 -4.45
CA ALA A 240 -12.40 0.96 -3.28
C ALA A 240 -11.75 1.70 -2.09
N LEU A 241 -12.56 2.35 -1.27
CA LEU A 241 -12.15 2.72 0.08
C LEU A 241 -12.02 1.44 0.89
N SER A 242 -10.86 1.19 1.47
CA SER A 242 -10.53 -0.10 2.08
C SER A 242 -9.67 0.03 3.33
N ASN A 243 -9.63 -1.06 4.09
CA ASN A 243 -8.82 -1.22 5.29
C ASN A 243 -7.84 -2.37 5.06
N GLY A 244 -6.60 -2.22 5.51
CA GLY A 244 -5.61 -3.28 5.41
C GLY A 244 -4.22 -2.82 5.81
N ALA A 245 -3.34 -3.80 6.01
CA ALA A 245 -1.93 -3.61 6.29
C ALA A 245 -1.08 -4.57 5.47
N SER A 246 0.15 -4.19 5.20
CA SER A 246 1.13 -5.06 4.54
C SER A 246 2.52 -4.84 5.15
N GLY A 247 3.39 -5.84 5.05
CA GLY A 247 4.74 -5.73 5.56
C GLY A 247 5.73 -6.63 4.83
N MET A 248 7.01 -6.31 4.99
CA MET A 248 8.14 -7.04 4.43
C MET A 248 9.29 -7.12 5.43
N LEU A 249 10.06 -8.20 5.35
CA LEU A 249 11.39 -8.28 5.92
C LEU A 249 12.42 -7.94 4.84
N VAL A 250 13.17 -6.88 5.10
CA VAL A 250 14.22 -6.34 4.22
C VAL A 250 15.54 -6.42 4.97
N MET A 251 16.57 -6.93 4.31
CA MET A 251 17.87 -7.05 4.96
C MET A 251 19.03 -6.95 3.98
N SER A 252 20.26 -6.90 4.51
CA SER A 252 21.44 -7.08 3.70
C SER A 252 21.50 -8.50 3.15
N GLU A 253 22.05 -8.68 1.95
CA GLU A 253 22.20 -9.99 1.35
C GLU A 253 23.02 -10.92 2.21
N ASP A 254 24.11 -10.39 2.81
CA ASP A 254 24.98 -11.15 3.70
C ASP A 254 24.22 -11.69 4.93
N LYS A 255 23.37 -10.87 5.54
CA LYS A 255 22.54 -11.30 6.67
C LYS A 255 21.49 -12.32 6.28
N ALA A 256 20.88 -12.19 5.10
CA ALA A 256 19.94 -13.18 4.58
C ALA A 256 20.61 -14.56 4.38
N ILE A 257 21.84 -14.57 3.85
CA ILE A 257 22.63 -15.78 3.67
C ILE A 257 23.03 -16.37 5.04
N GLU A 258 23.51 -15.53 5.97
CA GLU A 258 23.87 -15.96 7.33
C GLU A 258 22.70 -16.67 8.04
N LEU A 259 21.48 -16.14 7.90
CA LEU A 259 20.27 -16.69 8.51
C LEU A 259 19.65 -17.85 7.72
N GLY A 260 20.22 -18.20 6.56
CA GLY A 260 19.71 -19.26 5.68
C GLY A 260 18.35 -18.96 5.07
N LEU A 261 18.01 -17.68 4.86
CA LEU A 261 16.72 -17.24 4.35
C LEU A 261 16.69 -17.25 2.83
N THR A 262 15.52 -17.56 2.28
CA THR A 262 15.31 -17.48 0.82
C THR A 262 15.18 -16.02 0.38
N ILE A 263 16.04 -15.61 -0.53
CA ILE A 263 15.95 -14.30 -1.17
C ILE A 263 14.86 -14.35 -2.24
N ARG A 264 13.80 -13.56 -2.06
CA ARG A 264 12.67 -13.45 -2.99
C ARG A 264 12.90 -12.41 -4.07
N ALA A 265 13.52 -11.29 -3.70
CA ALA A 265 13.81 -10.19 -4.61
C ALA A 265 15.01 -9.37 -4.12
N ARG A 266 15.60 -8.61 -5.03
CA ARG A 266 16.68 -7.66 -4.76
C ARG A 266 16.21 -6.25 -5.10
N VAL A 267 16.55 -5.28 -4.25
CA VAL A 267 16.32 -3.86 -4.54
C VAL A 267 17.45 -3.36 -5.44
N THR A 268 17.18 -3.28 -6.73
CA THR A 268 18.20 -2.88 -7.73
C THR A 268 18.38 -1.37 -7.77
N SER A 269 17.29 -0.62 -7.73
CA SER A 269 17.31 0.84 -7.72
C SER A 269 16.03 1.41 -7.11
N MET A 270 16.05 2.70 -6.82
CA MET A 270 14.93 3.43 -6.25
C MET A 270 14.76 4.76 -6.98
N GLY A 271 13.52 5.21 -7.18
CA GLY A 271 13.20 6.48 -7.82
C GLY A 271 12.09 7.24 -7.10
N VAL A 272 12.30 8.54 -6.91
CA VAL A 272 11.29 9.48 -6.40
C VAL A 272 11.32 10.70 -7.27
N SER A 273 10.14 11.25 -7.62
CA SER A 273 10.01 12.47 -8.40
C SER A 273 8.85 13.31 -7.89
N GLY A 274 9.01 14.62 -7.90
CA GLY A 274 7.90 15.57 -7.75
C GLY A 274 7.13 15.73 -9.06
N CYS A 275 5.86 16.09 -8.96
CA CYS A 275 5.02 16.40 -10.12
C CYS A 275 3.98 17.46 -9.77
N GLU A 276 3.28 17.95 -10.79
CA GLU A 276 2.18 18.92 -10.64
C GLU A 276 1.02 18.28 -9.84
N PRO A 277 0.59 18.86 -8.70
CA PRO A 277 -0.46 18.27 -7.86
C PRO A 277 -1.78 18.02 -8.58
N SER A 278 -2.17 18.90 -9.51
CA SER A 278 -3.41 18.77 -10.30
C SER A 278 -3.43 17.55 -11.24
N THR A 279 -2.27 16.94 -11.48
CA THR A 279 -2.10 15.72 -12.28
C THR A 279 -1.23 14.70 -11.55
N MET A 280 -1.40 14.58 -10.25
CA MET A 280 -0.55 13.76 -9.37
C MET A 280 -0.46 12.28 -9.80
N GLY A 281 -1.49 11.75 -10.48
CA GLY A 281 -1.47 10.40 -11.03
C GLY A 281 -0.40 10.17 -12.12
N TRP A 282 0.22 11.24 -12.63
CA TRP A 282 1.39 11.16 -13.51
C TRP A 282 2.70 10.87 -12.76
N GLY A 283 2.74 11.13 -11.44
CA GLY A 283 3.94 11.01 -10.61
C GLY A 283 4.71 9.69 -10.72
N PRO A 284 4.05 8.51 -10.83
CA PRO A 284 4.75 7.25 -11.03
C PRO A 284 5.63 7.20 -12.30
N VAL A 285 5.26 7.93 -13.36
CA VAL A 285 6.02 7.91 -14.62
C VAL A 285 7.44 8.46 -14.45
N PRO A 286 7.65 9.73 -14.03
CA PRO A 286 9.01 10.25 -13.85
C PRO A 286 9.76 9.56 -12.70
N ALA A 287 9.08 9.03 -11.68
CA ALA A 287 9.72 8.25 -10.63
C ALA A 287 10.26 6.91 -11.17
N THR A 288 9.50 6.23 -12.02
CA THR A 288 9.93 5.01 -12.72
C THR A 288 11.11 5.30 -13.66
N GLU A 289 11.03 6.37 -14.45
CA GLU A 289 12.13 6.79 -15.33
C GLU A 289 13.44 7.01 -14.53
N ALA A 290 13.35 7.69 -13.38
CA ALA A 290 14.50 7.91 -12.50
C ALA A 290 15.07 6.60 -11.95
N ALA A 291 14.22 5.64 -11.57
CA ALA A 291 14.66 4.33 -11.09
C ALA A 291 15.33 3.51 -12.20
N LEU A 292 14.71 3.46 -13.38
CA LEU A 292 15.27 2.76 -14.55
C LEU A 292 16.61 3.34 -14.97
N GLN A 293 16.73 4.66 -15.05
CA GLN A 293 17.96 5.33 -15.39
C GLN A 293 19.09 4.97 -14.42
N ARG A 294 18.81 4.94 -13.10
CA ARG A 294 19.80 4.55 -12.08
C ARG A 294 20.21 3.09 -12.19
N ALA A 295 19.32 2.23 -12.62
CA ALA A 295 19.58 0.81 -12.86
C ALA A 295 20.28 0.53 -14.19
N GLY A 296 20.37 1.52 -15.09
CA GLY A 296 20.85 1.32 -16.46
C GLY A 296 19.87 0.50 -17.32
N LEU A 297 18.59 0.53 -16.98
CA LEU A 297 17.50 -0.20 -17.63
C LEU A 297 16.55 0.72 -18.40
N SER A 298 15.77 0.13 -19.27
CA SER A 298 14.64 0.76 -19.97
C SER A 298 13.32 0.08 -19.61
N ILE A 299 12.19 0.69 -19.97
CA ILE A 299 10.87 0.08 -19.74
C ILE A 299 10.69 -1.26 -20.49
N LYS A 300 11.47 -1.52 -21.52
CA LYS A 300 11.42 -2.77 -22.31
C LYS A 300 12.09 -3.93 -21.59
N ASP A 301 12.87 -3.65 -20.57
CA ASP A 301 13.57 -4.65 -19.75
C ASP A 301 12.72 -5.08 -18.54
N ILE A 302 11.48 -4.57 -18.44
CA ILE A 302 10.54 -4.86 -17.36
C ILE A 302 9.44 -5.79 -17.88
N ASP A 303 9.17 -6.88 -17.13
CA ASP A 303 8.15 -7.90 -17.42
C ASP A 303 6.70 -7.41 -17.23
#